data_27951c34a83eae4ec0f3c0a86e76dcb5
#
_entry.id   27951c34a83eae4ec0f3c0a86e76dcb5
#
_cell.length_a   1.000
_cell.length_b   1.000
_cell.length_c   1.000
_cell.angle_alpha   90.00
_cell.angle_beta   90.00
_cell.angle_gamma   90.00
#
_symmetry.space_group_name_H-M   'P 1'
#
loop_
_entity.id
_entity.type
_entity.pdbx_description
1 polymer ?
#
loop_
_entity_poly.entity_id
_entity_poly.type
_entity_poly.pdbx_seq_one_letter_code
_entity_poly.pdbx_strand_id
1 'polypeptide(L)'
;MNVRPEQIPYRDFYRILLSSVAPRPIAWVSTLNKGHLNLAPFSFFNAVSAKPPMLGFSPSLRLVDGQSAPKDTLHNIRETREFVVNVVTFAVADAMNLTSGDYDSSVDEFALAKLTTRPSQLVRPPQVAESPVSFECKLNRIIDFGTEPPSGSLVIGEIVCVHLEDNVLKEGRLDPDSLDLIGRMSGTQYSRTTNRFDLKRPEVQPPETPHSRK
;
A
#
# COMPACT_ATOMS: atom_id res chain seq x y z
N MET A 1 3.10 30.87 8.25
CA MET A 1 1.79 30.85 7.57
C MET A 1 0.98 29.70 8.16
N ASN A 2 -0.26 29.95 8.58
CA ASN A 2 -1.17 28.91 9.08
C ASN A 2 -2.31 28.75 8.08
N VAL A 3 -2.65 27.51 7.76
CA VAL A 3 -3.72 27.18 6.78
C VAL A 3 -4.67 26.18 7.41
N ARG A 4 -5.98 26.46 7.36
CA ARG A 4 -7.02 25.52 7.74
C ARG A 4 -7.58 24.87 6.48
N PRO A 5 -7.88 23.54 6.47
CA PRO A 5 -8.35 22.83 5.27
C PRO A 5 -9.58 23.47 4.62
N GLU A 6 -10.51 23.98 5.44
CA GLU A 6 -11.75 24.64 4.99
C GLU A 6 -11.56 26.01 4.37
N GLN A 7 -10.36 26.61 4.50
CA GLN A 7 -10.04 27.96 4.00
C GLN A 7 -9.36 27.97 2.63
N ILE A 8 -9.02 26.80 2.08
CA ILE A 8 -8.35 26.68 0.80
C ILE A 8 -9.05 25.65 -0.10
N PRO A 9 -8.92 25.77 -1.42
CA PRO A 9 -9.44 24.76 -2.33
C PRO A 9 -8.90 23.36 -1.99
N TYR A 10 -9.76 22.34 -2.06
CA TYR A 10 -9.38 20.95 -1.81
C TYR A 10 -8.08 20.54 -2.55
N ARG A 11 -7.93 20.94 -3.82
CA ARG A 11 -6.75 20.59 -4.64
C ARG A 11 -5.44 21.11 -4.04
N ASP A 12 -5.46 22.29 -3.42
CA ASP A 12 -4.28 22.90 -2.83
C ASP A 12 -3.95 22.22 -1.50
N PHE A 13 -4.96 21.93 -0.68
CA PHE A 13 -4.78 21.11 0.51
C PHE A 13 -4.24 19.72 0.17
N TYR A 14 -4.79 19.07 -0.85
CA TYR A 14 -4.32 17.77 -1.32
C TYR A 14 -2.85 17.78 -1.75
N ARG A 15 -2.41 18.83 -2.45
CA ARG A 15 -0.99 19.01 -2.80
C ARG A 15 -0.10 19.15 -1.56
N ILE A 16 -0.52 19.95 -0.56
CA ILE A 16 0.19 20.06 0.72
C ILE A 16 0.33 18.70 1.37
N LEU A 17 -0.78 17.95 1.49
CA LEU A 17 -0.80 16.61 2.08
C LEU A 17 0.16 15.67 1.37
N LEU A 18 0.09 15.57 0.04
CA LEU A 18 0.94 14.68 -0.74
C LEU A 18 2.43 15.05 -0.72
N SER A 19 2.75 16.35 -0.56
CA SER A 19 4.14 16.83 -0.50
C SER A 19 4.75 16.68 0.89
N SER A 20 3.91 16.73 1.94
CA SER A 20 4.37 16.66 3.33
C SER A 20 4.44 15.22 3.84
N VAL A 21 3.55 14.34 3.36
CA VAL A 21 3.54 12.92 3.68
C VAL A 21 4.20 12.16 2.54
N ALA A 22 5.53 12.15 2.52
CA ALA A 22 6.34 11.56 1.45
C ALA A 22 7.72 11.14 1.97
N PRO A 23 8.39 10.13 1.35
CA PRO A 23 7.84 9.21 0.36
C PRO A 23 6.80 8.27 0.96
N ARG A 24 5.74 7.95 0.21
CA ARG A 24 4.74 6.98 0.64
C ARG A 24 5.04 5.62 0.02
N PRO A 25 5.05 4.53 0.79
CA PRO A 25 5.11 3.19 0.22
C PRO A 25 3.87 2.93 -0.64
N ILE A 26 3.95 1.95 -1.53
CA ILE A 26 2.89 1.63 -2.49
C ILE A 26 2.40 0.22 -2.23
N ALA A 27 1.11 0.07 -1.92
CA ALA A 27 0.42 -1.21 -1.96
C ALA A 27 -0.05 -1.48 -3.38
N TRP A 28 0.55 -2.45 -4.07
CA TRP A 28 0.07 -2.92 -5.36
C TRP A 28 -0.88 -4.09 -5.11
N VAL A 29 -2.17 -3.78 -5.08
CA VAL A 29 -3.18 -4.68 -4.55
C VAL A 29 -3.82 -5.48 -5.67
N SER A 30 -3.73 -6.81 -5.57
CA SER A 30 -4.47 -7.73 -6.42
C SER A 30 -5.71 -8.26 -5.70
N THR A 31 -6.81 -8.36 -6.44
CA THR A 31 -8.07 -8.94 -6.00
C THR A 31 -8.64 -9.87 -7.08
N LEU A 32 -9.48 -10.81 -6.68
CA LEU A 32 -10.18 -11.72 -7.57
C LEU A 32 -11.65 -11.79 -7.16
N ASN A 33 -12.55 -11.38 -8.04
CA ASN A 33 -13.98 -11.44 -7.79
C ASN A 33 -14.73 -12.02 -9.00
N LYS A 34 -15.55 -13.06 -8.79
CA LYS A 34 -16.33 -13.73 -9.85
C LYS A 34 -15.51 -14.15 -11.07
N GLY A 35 -14.24 -14.48 -10.87
CA GLY A 35 -13.31 -14.86 -11.95
C GLY A 35 -12.59 -13.68 -12.63
N HIS A 36 -12.90 -12.44 -12.27
CA HIS A 36 -12.23 -11.26 -12.80
C HIS A 36 -11.06 -10.83 -11.89
N LEU A 37 -9.88 -10.72 -12.47
CA LEU A 37 -8.69 -10.21 -11.82
C LEU A 37 -8.74 -8.67 -11.81
N ASN A 38 -8.20 -8.07 -10.75
CA ASN A 38 -7.96 -6.64 -10.71
C ASN A 38 -6.63 -6.36 -10.00
N LEU A 39 -5.85 -5.42 -10.49
CA LEU A 39 -4.57 -5.01 -9.94
C LEU A 39 -4.43 -3.50 -9.98
N ALA A 40 -4.34 -2.86 -8.81
CA ALA A 40 -4.23 -1.41 -8.72
C ALA A 40 -3.28 -0.95 -7.60
N PRO A 41 -2.49 0.13 -7.81
CA PRO A 41 -1.58 0.68 -6.79
C PRO A 41 -2.26 1.73 -5.92
N PHE A 42 -1.93 1.71 -4.62
CA PHE A 42 -2.39 2.68 -3.62
C PHE A 42 -1.21 3.19 -2.80
N SER A 43 -1.03 4.51 -2.74
CA SER A 43 0.06 5.14 -2.00
C SER A 43 -0.34 5.71 -0.64
N PHE A 44 -1.61 5.68 -0.27
CA PHE A 44 -2.03 5.85 1.12
C PHE A 44 -1.97 4.49 1.80
N PHE A 45 -0.75 4.05 2.15
CA PHE A 45 -0.43 2.69 2.58
C PHE A 45 0.62 2.69 3.69
N ASN A 46 0.47 1.79 4.67
CA ASN A 46 1.49 1.53 5.68
C ASN A 46 1.28 0.17 6.38
N ALA A 47 2.34 -0.31 7.08
CA ALA A 47 2.20 -1.30 8.14
C ALA A 47 1.57 -0.64 9.37
N VAL A 48 0.52 -1.24 9.95
CA VAL A 48 -0.23 -0.64 11.08
C VAL A 48 -0.09 -1.40 12.38
N SER A 49 0.29 -2.68 12.35
CA SER A 49 0.55 -3.49 13.54
C SER A 49 1.49 -4.64 13.22
N ALA A 50 2.37 -4.97 14.17
CA ALA A 50 3.24 -6.14 14.07
C ALA A 50 2.61 -7.38 14.74
N LYS A 51 1.73 -7.20 15.74
CA LYS A 51 1.04 -8.31 16.42
C LYS A 51 -0.35 -7.87 16.90
N PRO A 52 -1.41 -8.36 16.26
CA PRO A 52 -1.39 -9.16 15.02
C PRO A 52 -0.76 -8.38 13.84
N PRO A 53 -0.23 -9.08 12.82
CA PRO A 53 0.42 -8.44 11.69
C PRO A 53 -0.63 -7.82 10.76
N MET A 54 -0.64 -6.49 10.65
CA MET A 54 -1.67 -5.74 9.90
C MET A 54 -1.06 -4.76 8.92
N LEU A 55 -1.63 -4.70 7.73
CA LEU A 55 -1.41 -3.65 6.73
C LEU A 55 -2.66 -2.79 6.59
N GLY A 56 -2.47 -1.51 6.24
CA GLY A 56 -3.57 -0.60 5.95
C GLY A 56 -3.31 0.21 4.69
N PHE A 57 -4.30 0.31 3.79
CA PHE A 57 -4.26 1.19 2.64
C PHE A 57 -5.63 1.83 2.40
N SER A 58 -5.66 2.98 1.71
CA SER A 58 -6.88 3.74 1.54
C SER A 58 -7.17 4.05 0.07
N PRO A 59 -8.02 3.26 -0.62
CA PRO A 59 -8.59 3.64 -1.90
C PRO A 59 -9.60 4.78 -1.70
N SER A 60 -9.59 5.75 -2.62
CA SER A 60 -10.59 6.81 -2.67
C SER A 60 -11.80 6.40 -3.53
N LEU A 61 -12.96 6.99 -3.23
CA LEU A 61 -14.12 6.93 -4.10
C LEU A 61 -13.84 7.67 -5.42
N ARG A 62 -14.54 7.28 -6.49
CA ARG A 62 -14.50 7.91 -7.82
C ARG A 62 -15.91 8.28 -8.28
N LEU A 63 -16.00 9.12 -9.29
CA LEU A 63 -17.26 9.35 -10.01
C LEU A 63 -17.37 8.39 -11.19
N VAL A 64 -18.49 7.69 -11.29
CA VAL A 64 -18.88 6.86 -12.42
C VAL A 64 -20.27 7.32 -12.84
N ASP A 65 -20.44 7.81 -14.05
CA ASP A 65 -21.69 8.36 -14.57
C ASP A 65 -22.33 9.42 -13.64
N GLY A 66 -21.47 10.24 -13.01
CA GLY A 66 -21.89 11.29 -12.07
C GLY A 66 -22.28 10.80 -10.68
N GLN A 67 -22.18 9.52 -10.40
CA GLN A 67 -22.47 8.94 -9.09
C GLN A 67 -21.19 8.53 -8.36
N SER A 68 -21.21 8.62 -7.03
CA SER A 68 -20.13 8.15 -6.18
C SER A 68 -20.04 6.63 -6.21
N ALA A 69 -18.85 6.10 -6.54
CA ALA A 69 -18.63 4.66 -6.60
C ALA A 69 -17.28 4.27 -5.98
N PRO A 70 -17.16 3.09 -5.37
CA PRO A 70 -15.89 2.55 -4.95
C PRO A 70 -15.04 2.18 -6.17
N LYS A 71 -13.71 2.21 -6.03
CA LYS A 71 -12.81 1.56 -6.99
C LYS A 71 -13.01 0.03 -6.91
N ASP A 72 -12.71 -0.68 -8.01
CA ASP A 72 -12.95 -2.13 -8.13
C ASP A 72 -12.25 -2.92 -7.01
N THR A 73 -11.03 -2.54 -6.64
CA THR A 73 -10.31 -3.13 -5.51
C THR A 73 -11.12 -3.05 -4.20
N LEU A 74 -11.71 -1.89 -3.89
CA LEU A 74 -12.52 -1.73 -2.67
C LEU A 74 -13.82 -2.54 -2.73
N HIS A 75 -14.48 -2.53 -3.89
CA HIS A 75 -15.68 -3.33 -4.15
C HIS A 75 -15.38 -4.83 -3.95
N ASN A 76 -14.33 -5.32 -4.60
CA ASN A 76 -13.93 -6.73 -4.53
C ASN A 76 -13.60 -7.15 -3.09
N ILE A 77 -12.84 -6.34 -2.34
CA ILE A 77 -12.49 -6.64 -0.95
C ILE A 77 -13.73 -6.67 -0.05
N ARG A 78 -14.71 -5.80 -0.27
CA ARG A 78 -15.98 -5.84 0.49
C ARG A 78 -16.72 -7.16 0.29
N GLU A 79 -16.76 -7.68 -0.94
CA GLU A 79 -17.43 -8.93 -1.26
C GLU A 79 -16.63 -10.17 -0.86
N THR A 80 -15.34 -10.20 -1.17
CA THR A 80 -14.52 -11.43 -1.08
C THR A 80 -13.76 -11.57 0.23
N ARG A 81 -13.49 -10.47 0.91
CA ARG A 81 -12.76 -10.40 2.17
C ARG A 81 -11.28 -10.80 2.05
N GLU A 82 -10.74 -10.89 0.83
CA GLU A 82 -9.40 -11.36 0.54
C GLU A 82 -8.70 -10.45 -0.47
N PHE A 83 -7.38 -10.26 -0.31
CA PHE A 83 -6.54 -9.51 -1.25
C PHE A 83 -5.07 -9.87 -1.04
N VAL A 84 -4.23 -9.52 -2.01
CA VAL A 84 -2.77 -9.60 -1.89
C VAL A 84 -2.17 -8.21 -2.06
N VAL A 85 -1.21 -7.85 -1.22
CA VAL A 85 -0.39 -6.66 -1.39
C VAL A 85 0.97 -7.08 -1.95
N ASN A 86 1.29 -6.65 -3.15
CA ASN A 86 2.57 -6.87 -3.80
C ASN A 86 3.45 -5.64 -3.62
N VAL A 87 4.71 -5.83 -3.29
CA VAL A 87 5.67 -4.74 -3.06
C VAL A 87 6.18 -4.22 -4.40
N VAL A 88 6.31 -2.91 -4.53
CA VAL A 88 6.73 -2.28 -5.79
C VAL A 88 8.21 -1.92 -5.73
N THR A 89 8.99 -2.54 -6.62
CA THR A 89 10.39 -2.24 -6.87
C THR A 89 10.56 -1.29 -8.05
N PHE A 90 11.76 -0.75 -8.24
CA PHE A 90 12.04 0.08 -9.40
C PHE A 90 11.89 -0.70 -10.72
N ALA A 91 12.21 -1.98 -10.73
CA ALA A 91 12.12 -2.85 -11.92
C ALA A 91 10.68 -2.97 -12.48
N VAL A 92 9.66 -2.88 -11.63
CA VAL A 92 8.24 -3.01 -12.03
C VAL A 92 7.49 -1.66 -12.00
N ALA A 93 8.21 -0.54 -11.88
CA ALA A 93 7.61 0.78 -11.71
C ALA A 93 6.70 1.17 -12.88
N ASP A 94 7.11 0.91 -14.13
CA ASP A 94 6.32 1.24 -15.33
C ASP A 94 5.06 0.37 -15.42
N ALA A 95 5.16 -0.93 -15.15
CA ALA A 95 4.03 -1.84 -15.11
C ALA A 95 3.02 -1.43 -14.02
N MET A 96 3.51 -1.13 -12.81
CA MET A 96 2.66 -0.61 -11.71
C MET A 96 1.99 0.70 -12.10
N ASN A 97 2.73 1.64 -12.71
CA ASN A 97 2.15 2.92 -13.14
C ASN A 97 1.07 2.72 -14.21
N LEU A 98 1.25 1.79 -15.14
CA LEU A 98 0.24 1.44 -16.14
C LEU A 98 -1.06 0.96 -15.47
N THR A 99 -0.98 0.12 -14.43
CA THR A 99 -2.17 -0.37 -13.70
C THR A 99 -2.82 0.69 -12.79
N SER A 100 -2.32 1.93 -12.76
CA SER A 100 -2.93 3.03 -11.99
C SER A 100 -4.04 3.75 -12.73
N GLY A 101 -4.28 3.43 -14.01
CA GLY A 101 -5.33 4.04 -14.83
C GLY A 101 -6.74 3.73 -14.31
N ASP A 102 -7.69 4.61 -14.63
CA ASP A 102 -9.11 4.34 -14.35
C ASP A 102 -9.70 3.53 -15.53
N TYR A 103 -9.50 2.22 -15.50
CA TYR A 103 -10.01 1.28 -16.49
C TYR A 103 -11.45 0.85 -16.16
N ASP A 104 -12.14 0.31 -17.18
CA ASP A 104 -13.39 -0.41 -16.98
C ASP A 104 -13.15 -1.69 -16.15
N SER A 105 -14.13 -2.10 -15.35
CA SER A 105 -14.03 -3.28 -14.47
C SER A 105 -13.86 -4.62 -15.20
N SER A 106 -14.07 -4.65 -16.53
CA SER A 106 -13.80 -5.80 -17.38
C SER A 106 -12.33 -5.95 -17.80
N VAL A 107 -11.49 -4.92 -17.56
CA VAL A 107 -10.08 -4.93 -17.94
C VAL A 107 -9.29 -5.71 -16.91
N ASP A 108 -8.50 -6.68 -17.38
CA ASP A 108 -7.50 -7.39 -16.59
C ASP A 108 -6.17 -6.62 -16.65
N GLU A 109 -5.82 -5.92 -15.56
CA GLU A 109 -4.60 -5.13 -15.51
C GLU A 109 -3.32 -5.99 -15.50
N PHE A 110 -3.38 -7.26 -15.08
CA PHE A 110 -2.24 -8.17 -15.24
C PHE A 110 -1.91 -8.38 -16.73
N ALA A 111 -2.93 -8.70 -17.53
CA ALA A 111 -2.78 -8.87 -18.97
C ALA A 111 -2.35 -7.55 -19.65
N LEU A 112 -2.96 -6.42 -19.28
CA LEU A 112 -2.65 -5.10 -19.80
C LEU A 112 -1.17 -4.73 -19.57
N ALA A 113 -0.66 -4.97 -18.36
CA ALA A 113 0.71 -4.64 -17.98
C ALA A 113 1.70 -5.77 -18.30
N LYS A 114 1.26 -6.86 -18.95
CA LYS A 114 2.07 -8.05 -19.30
C LYS A 114 2.74 -8.69 -18.09
N LEU A 115 2.02 -8.75 -16.98
CA LEU A 115 2.49 -9.33 -15.74
C LEU A 115 2.04 -10.78 -15.62
N THR A 116 2.84 -11.57 -14.91
CA THR A 116 2.56 -12.98 -14.64
C THR A 116 1.87 -13.12 -13.29
N THR A 117 0.77 -13.89 -13.25
CA THR A 117 0.14 -14.27 -11.99
C THR A 117 0.88 -15.43 -11.35
N ARG A 118 1.05 -15.40 -10.02
CA ARG A 118 1.51 -16.52 -9.20
C ARG A 118 0.41 -16.89 -8.22
N PRO A 119 0.01 -18.16 -8.10
CA PRO A 119 -1.01 -18.59 -7.15
C PRO A 119 -0.65 -18.24 -5.70
N SER A 120 -1.62 -17.79 -4.93
CA SER A 120 -1.54 -17.64 -3.48
C SER A 120 -1.77 -18.98 -2.78
N GLN A 121 -1.41 -19.07 -1.49
CA GLN A 121 -1.57 -20.29 -0.68
C GLN A 121 -2.83 -20.27 0.18
N LEU A 122 -3.17 -19.14 0.77
CA LEU A 122 -4.23 -19.00 1.78
C LEU A 122 -5.39 -18.10 1.36
N VAL A 123 -5.26 -17.37 0.24
CA VAL A 123 -6.30 -16.51 -0.33
C VAL A 123 -6.44 -16.79 -1.82
N ARG A 124 -7.55 -16.38 -2.42
CA ARG A 124 -7.82 -16.63 -3.85
C ARG A 124 -7.13 -15.66 -4.81
N PRO A 125 -7.01 -14.36 -4.51
CA PRO A 125 -6.32 -13.43 -5.40
C PRO A 125 -4.86 -13.85 -5.62
N PRO A 126 -4.35 -13.82 -6.87
CA PRO A 126 -2.95 -14.17 -7.16
C PRO A 126 -1.99 -13.07 -6.75
N GLN A 127 -0.73 -13.42 -6.63
CA GLN A 127 0.41 -12.51 -6.52
C GLN A 127 0.83 -12.02 -7.90
N VAL A 128 1.54 -10.90 -7.94
CA VAL A 128 2.36 -10.49 -9.09
C VAL A 128 3.68 -11.25 -9.02
N ALA A 129 3.98 -12.11 -9.99
CA ALA A 129 5.18 -12.96 -9.97
C ALA A 129 6.49 -12.15 -10.01
N GLU A 130 6.45 -10.96 -10.63
CA GLU A 130 7.58 -10.03 -10.74
C GLU A 130 7.81 -9.22 -9.45
N SER A 131 6.90 -9.28 -8.47
CA SER A 131 7.09 -8.67 -7.14
C SER A 131 7.87 -9.62 -6.23
N PRO A 132 9.02 -9.21 -5.68
CA PRO A 132 9.85 -10.09 -4.85
C PRO A 132 9.29 -10.32 -3.45
N VAL A 133 8.31 -9.54 -3.02
CA VAL A 133 7.63 -9.69 -1.73
C VAL A 133 6.13 -9.51 -1.93
N SER A 134 5.35 -10.47 -1.45
CA SER A 134 3.87 -10.39 -1.47
C SER A 134 3.29 -10.80 -0.12
N PHE A 135 2.23 -10.10 0.28
CA PHE A 135 1.51 -10.35 1.53
C PHE A 135 0.08 -10.80 1.20
N GLU A 136 -0.26 -12.05 1.50
CA GLU A 136 -1.64 -12.51 1.47
C GLU A 136 -2.39 -11.98 2.67
N CYS A 137 -3.53 -11.34 2.44
CA CYS A 137 -4.29 -10.65 3.46
C CYS A 137 -5.76 -11.09 3.50
N LYS A 138 -6.28 -11.23 4.73
CA LYS A 138 -7.71 -11.32 5.00
C LYS A 138 -8.21 -10.01 5.57
N LEU A 139 -9.35 -9.54 5.09
CA LEU A 139 -9.93 -8.28 5.54
C LEU A 139 -10.29 -8.35 7.04
N ASN A 140 -9.71 -7.47 7.85
CA ASN A 140 -10.09 -7.25 9.24
C ASN A 140 -11.28 -6.29 9.30
N ARG A 141 -11.11 -5.05 8.79
CA ARG A 141 -12.17 -4.02 8.76
C ARG A 141 -11.96 -3.00 7.66
N ILE A 142 -13.03 -2.27 7.36
CA ILE A 142 -13.01 -1.07 6.53
C ILE A 142 -13.57 0.09 7.36
N ILE A 143 -12.93 1.26 7.28
CA ILE A 143 -13.38 2.50 7.89
C ILE A 143 -13.60 3.52 6.77
N ASP A 144 -14.85 3.86 6.51
CA ASP A 144 -15.21 4.84 5.49
C ASP A 144 -15.16 6.25 6.10
N PHE A 145 -14.48 7.19 5.44
CA PHE A 145 -14.33 8.58 5.91
C PHE A 145 -15.33 9.55 5.29
N GLY A 146 -16.16 9.09 4.36
CA GLY A 146 -17.19 9.87 3.70
C GLY A 146 -17.82 9.10 2.56
N THR A 147 -18.83 9.72 1.94
CA THR A 147 -19.64 9.13 0.86
C THR A 147 -19.42 9.80 -0.49
N GLU A 148 -18.77 10.97 -0.51
CA GLU A 148 -18.53 11.75 -1.72
C GLU A 148 -17.05 11.66 -2.15
N PRO A 149 -16.77 11.54 -3.46
CA PRO A 149 -15.39 11.59 -3.96
C PRO A 149 -14.72 12.95 -3.66
N PRO A 150 -13.46 12.90 -3.28
CA PRO A 150 -12.54 11.76 -3.22
C PRO A 150 -12.35 11.20 -1.80
N SER A 151 -13.41 11.01 -1.03
CA SER A 151 -13.31 10.39 0.30
C SER A 151 -12.62 9.04 0.24
N GLY A 152 -11.76 8.77 1.21
CA GLY A 152 -11.05 7.50 1.33
C GLY A 152 -11.80 6.48 2.18
N SER A 153 -11.46 5.20 1.97
CA SER A 153 -11.90 4.09 2.81
C SER A 153 -10.67 3.34 3.30
N LEU A 154 -10.34 3.44 4.58
CA LEU A 154 -9.19 2.70 5.13
C LEU A 154 -9.52 1.21 5.22
N VAL A 155 -8.88 0.42 4.39
CA VAL A 155 -8.91 -1.03 4.42
C VAL A 155 -7.78 -1.53 5.33
N ILE A 156 -8.12 -2.32 6.35
CA ILE A 156 -7.16 -2.97 7.24
C ILE A 156 -7.24 -4.47 7.01
N GLY A 157 -6.12 -5.08 6.62
CA GLY A 157 -5.99 -6.51 6.41
C GLY A 157 -4.98 -7.15 7.35
N GLU A 158 -5.34 -8.34 7.84
CA GLU A 158 -4.42 -9.21 8.56
C GLU A 158 -3.58 -10.00 7.56
N ILE A 159 -2.26 -9.95 7.72
CA ILE A 159 -1.33 -10.73 6.92
C ILE A 159 -1.40 -12.18 7.39
N VAL A 160 -1.79 -13.08 6.48
CA VAL A 160 -1.92 -14.52 6.76
C VAL A 160 -0.79 -15.35 6.14
N CYS A 161 -0.12 -14.84 5.10
CA CYS A 161 1.07 -15.45 4.51
C CYS A 161 1.97 -14.38 3.90
N VAL A 162 3.28 -14.59 3.92
CA VAL A 162 4.28 -13.74 3.27
C VAL A 162 5.10 -14.57 2.32
N HIS A 163 5.21 -14.11 1.07
CA HIS A 163 6.06 -14.70 0.05
C HIS A 163 7.29 -13.83 -0.13
N LEU A 164 8.47 -14.44 -0.15
CA LEU A 164 9.76 -13.80 -0.30
C LEU A 164 10.55 -14.53 -1.38
N GLU A 165 11.11 -13.80 -2.33
CA GLU A 165 12.07 -14.33 -3.28
C GLU A 165 13.46 -14.43 -2.64
N ASP A 166 14.18 -15.51 -2.90
CA ASP A 166 15.51 -15.73 -2.31
C ASP A 166 16.53 -14.68 -2.76
N ASN A 167 16.39 -14.12 -3.94
CA ASN A 167 17.30 -13.13 -4.52
C ASN A 167 17.27 -11.76 -3.80
N VAL A 168 16.27 -11.49 -2.97
CA VAL A 168 16.20 -10.29 -2.13
C VAL A 168 16.59 -10.55 -0.68
N LEU A 169 17.09 -11.76 -0.39
CA LEU A 169 17.55 -12.14 0.93
C LEU A 169 19.09 -12.13 0.97
N LYS A 170 19.65 -11.56 2.03
CA LYS A 170 21.05 -11.63 2.37
C LYS A 170 21.19 -12.08 3.83
N GLU A 171 21.87 -13.18 4.07
CA GLU A 171 22.01 -13.79 5.40
C GLU A 171 20.66 -14.01 6.11
N GLY A 172 19.63 -14.43 5.35
CA GLY A 172 18.28 -14.69 5.84
C GLY A 172 17.45 -13.45 6.18
N ARG A 173 17.89 -12.24 5.78
CA ARG A 173 17.20 -10.97 5.98
C ARG A 173 16.95 -10.29 4.64
N LEU A 174 15.85 -9.54 4.56
CA LEU A 174 15.58 -8.70 3.39
C LEU A 174 16.72 -7.68 3.22
N ASP A 175 17.35 -7.69 2.04
CA ASP A 175 18.38 -6.75 1.66
C ASP A 175 17.76 -5.54 0.95
N PRO A 176 17.85 -4.33 1.55
CA PRO A 176 17.23 -3.14 0.96
C PRO A 176 17.79 -2.75 -0.41
N ASP A 177 19.04 -3.12 -0.73
CA ASP A 177 19.63 -2.82 -2.03
C ASP A 177 19.06 -3.73 -3.11
N SER A 178 18.91 -5.02 -2.83
CA SER A 178 18.29 -5.99 -3.72
C SER A 178 16.79 -5.74 -3.91
N LEU A 179 16.10 -5.24 -2.88
CA LEU A 179 14.69 -4.86 -2.95
C LEU A 179 14.45 -3.65 -3.85
N ASP A 180 15.34 -2.65 -3.82
CA ASP A 180 15.24 -1.41 -4.62
C ASP A 180 13.81 -0.83 -4.68
N LEU A 181 13.21 -0.62 -3.51
CA LEU A 181 11.84 -0.14 -3.38
C LEU A 181 11.68 1.27 -3.92
N ILE A 182 10.47 1.58 -4.39
CA ILE A 182 10.08 2.94 -4.75
C ILE A 182 8.97 3.45 -3.83
N GLY A 183 8.98 4.77 -3.62
CA GLY A 183 7.94 5.48 -2.88
C GLY A 183 7.32 6.59 -3.71
N ARG A 184 6.01 6.80 -3.59
CA ARG A 184 5.30 7.89 -4.24
C ARG A 184 5.60 9.22 -3.56
N MET A 185 5.97 10.22 -4.38
CA MET A 185 6.12 11.61 -3.98
C MET A 185 4.87 12.42 -4.36
N SER A 186 5.01 13.71 -4.58
CA SER A 186 3.95 14.59 -5.10
C SER A 186 3.93 14.59 -6.63
N GLY A 187 2.76 14.88 -7.22
CA GLY A 187 2.61 14.95 -8.67
C GLY A 187 2.94 13.63 -9.36
N THR A 188 3.85 13.66 -10.33
CA THR A 188 4.32 12.48 -11.10
C THR A 188 5.60 11.86 -10.56
N GLN A 189 6.12 12.38 -9.44
CA GLN A 189 7.43 12.00 -8.91
C GLN A 189 7.36 10.74 -8.04
N TYR A 190 8.44 9.96 -8.11
CA TYR A 190 8.76 8.82 -7.26
C TYR A 190 10.18 8.97 -6.72
N SER A 191 10.46 8.35 -5.59
CA SER A 191 11.81 8.19 -5.05
C SER A 191 12.20 6.72 -5.02
N ARG A 192 13.49 6.43 -5.20
CA ARG A 192 14.07 5.12 -4.88
C ARG A 192 14.61 5.13 -3.46
N THR A 193 14.60 3.97 -2.80
CA THR A 193 15.11 3.84 -1.42
C THR A 193 16.61 3.55 -1.37
N THR A 194 17.36 3.91 -2.40
CA THR A 194 18.82 3.69 -2.49
C THR A 194 19.65 4.71 -1.72
N ASN A 195 19.12 5.92 -1.47
CA ASN A 195 19.79 6.93 -0.67
C ASN A 195 19.32 6.85 0.80
N ARG A 196 20.09 6.16 1.64
CA ARG A 196 19.78 5.87 3.04
C ARG A 196 20.91 6.31 3.96
N PHE A 197 20.60 6.55 5.21
CA PHE A 197 21.58 6.82 6.26
C PHE A 197 21.14 6.18 7.58
N ASP A 198 22.08 5.87 8.45
CA ASP A 198 21.83 5.23 9.72
C ASP A 198 21.70 6.25 10.87
N LEU A 199 20.68 6.06 11.70
CA LEU A 199 20.53 6.75 12.98
C LEU A 199 20.33 5.72 14.09
N LYS A 200 21.28 5.65 15.03
CA LYS A 200 21.16 4.81 16.21
C LYS A 200 20.16 5.39 17.19
N ARG A 201 19.33 4.53 17.78
CA ARG A 201 18.46 4.95 18.89
C ARG A 201 19.34 5.35 20.09
N PRO A 202 19.01 6.46 20.82
CA PRO A 202 19.66 6.78 22.08
C PRO A 202 19.47 5.63 23.09
N GLU A 203 20.56 5.28 23.79
CA GLU A 203 20.47 4.39 24.95
C GLU A 203 19.95 5.20 26.13
N VAL A 204 18.78 4.84 26.64
CA VAL A 204 18.20 5.45 27.83
C VAL A 204 18.70 4.63 29.04
N GLN A 205 19.54 5.23 29.88
CA GLN A 205 19.88 4.63 31.18
C GLN A 205 18.61 4.56 32.04
N PRO A 206 18.33 3.43 32.72
CA PRO A 206 17.22 3.39 33.65
C PRO A 206 17.45 4.43 34.75
N PRO A 207 16.39 5.10 35.25
CA PRO A 207 16.55 6.06 36.35
C PRO A 207 17.20 5.40 37.55
N GLU A 208 18.22 6.05 38.13
CA GLU A 208 18.82 5.60 39.35
C GLU A 208 17.75 5.40 40.42
N THR A 209 17.65 4.20 40.96
CA THR A 209 16.74 3.90 42.07
C THR A 209 17.17 4.77 43.26
N PRO A 210 16.32 5.62 43.85
CA PRO A 210 16.71 6.40 45.01
C PRO A 210 17.13 5.43 46.10
N HIS A 211 18.40 5.50 46.53
CA HIS A 211 18.84 4.76 47.71
C HIS A 211 17.97 5.18 48.88
N SER A 212 17.19 4.24 49.43
CA SER A 212 16.49 4.41 50.71
C SER A 212 17.53 4.81 51.77
N ARG A 213 17.51 6.09 52.15
CA ARG A 213 18.25 6.52 53.32
C ARG A 213 17.65 5.79 54.54
N LYS A 214 18.49 4.97 55.15
CA LYS A 214 18.25 4.39 56.46
C LYS A 214 18.31 5.46 57.54
#